data_42b6aa3d5f702f58fe668ea1ad76d941
#
_entry.id   42b6aa3d5f702f58fe668ea1ad76d941
#
_cell.length_a   1.000
_cell.length_b   1.000
_cell.length_c   1.000
_cell.angle_alpha   90.00
_cell.angle_beta   90.00
_cell.angle_gamma   90.00
#
_symmetry.space_group_name_H-M   'P 1'
#
loop_
_entity.id
_entity.type
_entity.pdbx_description
1 polymer ?
#
loop_
_entity_poly.entity_id
_entity_poly.type
_entity_poly.pdbx_seq_one_letter_code
_entity_poly.pdbx_strand_id
1 'polypeptide(L)'
;LCKMSKTDKISVNGKSYNWPTKPTVVICLDGSEPGPKGYIDTAIRMGFMPFMKSMVNKSTYEIGKCAMPSFTNVNNMSIVTGTTPDIHGICGNFFFNPEEGKETLMNDDSFLRVSTIFEVFENAGAKIAVITAKEKLRKLLGKNLKEAICFSSEKADVVNLKDNRIENVLDLVNKPLPEVYSSDLSEFIFAAAVEIIKKEKMDLIYLSTTDYIQHKSAPGGKLANDFYYMLDGYLSKFYELGCEISLTADHGMKGKTNEDGSLNL
;
A
#
# COMPACT_ATOMS: atom_id res chain seq x y z
N LEU A 1 -3.32 0.21 -32.47
CA LEU A 1 -3.69 0.68 -31.14
C LEU A 1 -3.35 2.15 -31.05
N CYS A 2 -4.38 3.02 -31.02
CA CYS A 2 -4.19 4.46 -30.85
C CYS A 2 -3.64 4.68 -29.44
N LYS A 3 -2.41 5.19 -29.32
CA LYS A 3 -1.87 5.60 -28.00
C LYS A 3 -2.73 6.76 -27.50
N MET A 4 -3.42 6.58 -26.39
CA MET A 4 -4.11 7.67 -25.71
C MET A 4 -3.12 8.81 -25.45
N SER A 5 -3.54 10.04 -25.67
CA SER A 5 -2.70 11.19 -25.35
C SER A 5 -2.61 11.33 -23.82
N LYS A 6 -1.46 11.78 -23.30
CA LYS A 6 -1.28 12.01 -21.84
C LYS A 6 -2.21 13.09 -21.26
N THR A 7 -3.06 13.67 -22.07
CA THR A 7 -4.08 14.68 -21.70
C THR A 7 -5.46 14.08 -21.46
N ASP A 8 -5.66 12.79 -21.83
CA ASP A 8 -6.97 12.16 -21.70
C ASP A 8 -7.22 11.68 -20.28
N LYS A 9 -8.44 11.90 -19.80
CA LYS A 9 -8.88 11.33 -18.53
C LYS A 9 -9.17 9.85 -18.69
N ILE A 10 -8.76 9.07 -17.69
CA ILE A 10 -9.02 7.64 -17.63
C ILE A 10 -10.18 7.40 -16.67
N SER A 11 -11.20 6.67 -17.13
CA SER A 11 -12.35 6.30 -16.30
C SER A 11 -12.14 4.93 -15.68
N VAL A 12 -12.30 4.85 -14.37
CA VAL A 12 -12.26 3.59 -13.59
C VAL A 12 -13.49 3.55 -12.70
N ASN A 13 -14.34 2.56 -12.88
CA ASN A 13 -15.56 2.35 -12.08
C ASN A 13 -16.41 3.62 -11.90
N GLY A 14 -16.61 4.39 -12.98
CA GLY A 14 -17.39 5.62 -12.98
C GLY A 14 -16.68 6.87 -12.44
N LYS A 15 -15.42 6.77 -12.05
CA LYS A 15 -14.59 7.90 -11.62
C LYS A 15 -13.55 8.24 -12.67
N SER A 16 -13.28 9.54 -12.86
CA SER A 16 -12.29 10.04 -13.81
C SER A 16 -10.98 10.41 -13.13
N TYR A 17 -9.88 9.92 -13.67
CA TYR A 17 -8.53 10.16 -13.19
C TYR A 17 -7.68 10.84 -14.25
N ASN A 18 -6.81 11.74 -13.84
CA ASN A 18 -5.83 12.32 -14.73
C ASN A 18 -4.65 11.37 -14.93
N TRP A 19 -3.98 11.46 -16.08
CA TRP A 19 -2.72 10.75 -16.27
C TRP A 19 -1.64 11.34 -15.34
N PRO A 20 -0.81 10.50 -14.69
CA PRO A 20 0.29 11.00 -13.85
C PRO A 20 1.28 11.80 -14.70
N THR A 21 1.62 13.01 -14.28
CA THR A 21 2.63 13.86 -14.95
C THR A 21 4.04 13.59 -14.46
N LYS A 22 4.14 12.99 -13.26
CA LYS A 22 5.38 12.54 -12.59
C LYS A 22 5.19 11.12 -12.09
N PRO A 23 6.27 10.38 -11.80
CA PRO A 23 6.16 9.14 -11.06
C PRO A 23 5.34 9.35 -9.79
N THR A 24 4.24 8.64 -9.65
CA THR A 24 3.35 8.79 -8.49
C THR A 24 3.48 7.57 -7.60
N VAL A 25 3.90 7.77 -6.36
CA VAL A 25 4.03 6.72 -5.33
C VAL A 25 2.89 6.85 -4.35
N VAL A 26 2.03 5.84 -4.32
CA VAL A 26 0.93 5.72 -3.35
C VAL A 26 1.30 4.67 -2.32
N ILE A 27 1.31 5.04 -1.06
CA ILE A 27 1.69 4.16 0.05
C ILE A 27 0.48 3.94 0.96
N CYS A 28 0.05 2.70 1.08
CA CYS A 28 -0.93 2.27 2.07
C CYS A 28 -0.18 1.79 3.32
N LEU A 29 -0.29 2.55 4.39
CA LEU A 29 0.29 2.25 5.70
C LEU A 29 -0.75 1.48 6.52
N ASP A 30 -0.66 0.15 6.47
CA ASP A 30 -1.60 -0.75 7.14
C ASP A 30 -1.68 -0.45 8.65
N GLY A 31 -2.91 -0.25 9.15
CA GLY A 31 -3.20 0.01 10.55
C GLY A 31 -2.75 1.38 11.09
N SER A 32 -2.37 2.32 10.22
CA SER A 32 -1.87 3.64 10.65
C SER A 32 -3.02 4.56 11.11
N GLU A 33 -3.29 4.59 12.41
CA GLU A 33 -4.28 5.48 13.03
C GLU A 33 -3.96 6.95 12.73
N PRO A 34 -4.93 7.73 12.22
CA PRO A 34 -4.73 9.16 11.91
C PRO A 34 -4.96 10.07 13.12
N GLY A 35 -4.67 11.38 12.93
CA GLY A 35 -4.98 12.45 13.85
C GLY A 35 -3.98 12.64 15.00
N PRO A 36 -4.22 13.60 15.90
CA PRO A 36 -3.24 14.09 16.87
C PRO A 36 -2.68 13.03 17.83
N LYS A 37 -3.40 11.93 18.05
CA LYS A 37 -2.97 10.76 18.84
C LYS A 37 -2.56 9.58 17.96
N GLY A 38 -2.61 9.73 16.63
CA GLY A 38 -2.22 8.72 15.67
C GLY A 38 -0.71 8.64 15.47
N TYR A 39 -0.29 7.72 14.61
CA TYR A 39 1.12 7.39 14.44
C TYR A 39 1.93 8.52 13.81
N ILE A 40 1.50 9.02 12.64
CA ILE A 40 2.23 10.04 11.89
C ILE A 40 2.30 11.35 12.67
N ASP A 41 1.17 11.87 13.15
CA ASP A 41 1.15 13.13 13.88
C ASP A 41 1.98 13.07 15.17
N THR A 42 1.96 11.93 15.87
CA THR A 42 2.79 11.70 17.04
C THR A 42 4.27 11.65 16.68
N ALA A 43 4.65 10.90 15.63
CA ALA A 43 6.03 10.81 15.17
C ALA A 43 6.57 12.19 14.70
N ILE A 44 5.77 12.99 14.00
CA ILE A 44 6.11 14.37 13.61
C ILE A 44 6.35 15.24 14.86
N ARG A 45 5.43 15.21 15.82
CA ARG A 45 5.51 15.99 17.04
C ARG A 45 6.74 15.62 17.90
N MET A 46 7.08 14.34 17.93
CA MET A 46 8.24 13.82 18.66
C MET A 46 9.56 13.98 17.89
N GLY A 47 9.54 14.47 16.64
CA GLY A 47 10.73 14.74 15.84
C GLY A 47 11.27 13.55 15.05
N PHE A 48 10.52 12.44 14.96
CA PHE A 48 10.92 11.25 14.21
C PHE A 48 10.63 11.34 12.69
N MET A 49 9.81 12.31 12.26
CA MET A 49 9.49 12.53 10.84
C MET A 49 9.84 13.96 10.38
N PRO A 50 11.13 14.31 10.31
CA PRO A 50 11.55 15.67 9.95
C PRO A 50 11.19 16.05 8.51
N PHE A 51 11.25 15.13 7.55
CA PHE A 51 10.84 15.38 6.18
C PHE A 51 9.34 15.69 6.13
N MET A 52 8.48 14.84 6.68
CA MET A 52 7.05 15.06 6.73
C MET A 52 6.70 16.37 7.43
N LYS A 53 7.39 16.70 8.53
CA LYS A 53 7.23 17.99 9.21
C LYS A 53 7.49 19.17 8.26
N SER A 54 8.48 19.07 7.39
CA SER A 54 8.79 20.12 6.41
C SER A 54 7.74 20.23 5.30
N MET A 55 6.95 19.19 5.08
CA MET A 55 5.94 19.10 4.02
C MET A 55 4.52 19.44 4.48
N VAL A 56 4.24 19.49 5.80
CA VAL A 56 2.89 19.71 6.36
C VAL A 56 2.19 20.92 5.74
N ASN A 57 2.88 22.06 5.60
CA ASN A 57 2.32 23.28 5.02
C ASN A 57 2.34 23.33 3.48
N LYS A 58 2.85 22.28 2.84
CA LYS A 58 2.98 22.18 1.37
C LYS A 58 2.17 21.03 0.78
N SER A 59 1.44 20.32 1.63
CA SER A 59 0.65 19.14 1.28
C SER A 59 -0.79 19.27 1.76
N THR A 60 -1.64 18.37 1.30
CA THR A 60 -3.01 18.23 1.81
C THR A 60 -3.03 17.08 2.82
N TYR A 61 -3.70 17.27 3.93
CA TYR A 61 -3.94 16.24 4.94
C TYR A 61 -5.42 16.20 5.29
N GLU A 62 -6.03 15.04 5.15
CA GLU A 62 -7.44 14.81 5.48
C GLU A 62 -7.62 13.49 6.20
N ILE A 63 -8.57 13.43 7.13
CA ILE A 63 -8.94 12.20 7.82
C ILE A 63 -10.11 11.57 7.08
N GLY A 64 -9.84 10.42 6.46
CA GLY A 64 -10.86 9.59 5.83
C GLY A 64 -11.49 8.58 6.82
N LYS A 65 -12.61 7.99 6.41
CA LYS A 65 -13.22 6.84 7.08
C LYS A 65 -12.99 5.60 6.24
N CYS A 66 -12.55 4.52 6.88
CA CYS A 66 -12.47 3.22 6.22
C CYS A 66 -13.87 2.62 6.01
N ALA A 67 -13.99 1.71 5.05
CA ALA A 67 -15.20 0.91 4.87
C ALA A 67 -15.35 -0.09 6.03
N MET A 68 -16.59 -0.44 6.33
CA MET A 68 -16.91 -1.48 7.32
C MET A 68 -17.27 -2.79 6.62
N PRO A 69 -16.71 -3.92 7.10
CA PRO A 69 -15.75 -4.07 8.21
C PRO A 69 -14.35 -3.53 7.86
N SER A 70 -13.65 -3.01 8.89
CA SER A 70 -12.35 -2.35 8.76
C SER A 70 -11.20 -3.36 8.63
N PHE A 71 -11.23 -4.20 7.61
CA PHE A 71 -10.21 -5.19 7.32
C PHE A 71 -9.30 -4.76 6.17
N THR A 72 -8.07 -5.24 6.20
CA THR A 72 -7.02 -4.92 5.21
C THR A 72 -7.48 -5.18 3.77
N ASN A 73 -7.97 -6.38 3.45
CA ASN A 73 -8.39 -6.70 2.08
C ASN A 73 -9.55 -5.81 1.62
N VAL A 74 -10.55 -5.59 2.47
CA VAL A 74 -11.74 -4.78 2.17
C VAL A 74 -11.34 -3.36 1.79
N ASN A 75 -10.50 -2.74 2.62
CA ASN A 75 -10.15 -1.35 2.45
C ASN A 75 -9.08 -1.12 1.38
N ASN A 76 -8.11 -2.02 1.22
CA ASN A 76 -7.21 -1.96 0.08
C ASN A 76 -7.98 -2.03 -1.24
N MET A 77 -8.97 -2.95 -1.35
CA MET A 77 -9.80 -3.00 -2.56
C MET A 77 -10.65 -1.75 -2.74
N SER A 78 -11.22 -1.19 -1.68
CA SER A 78 -11.95 0.09 -1.75
C SER A 78 -11.05 1.24 -2.25
N ILE A 79 -9.80 1.31 -1.79
CA ILE A 79 -8.81 2.31 -2.22
C ILE A 79 -8.50 2.17 -3.72
N VAL A 80 -8.14 0.96 -4.17
CA VAL A 80 -7.62 0.76 -5.53
C VAL A 80 -8.71 0.60 -6.60
N THR A 81 -9.96 0.37 -6.20
CA THR A 81 -11.11 0.34 -7.11
C THR A 81 -11.92 1.63 -7.09
N GLY A 82 -11.77 2.43 -6.03
CA GLY A 82 -12.58 3.62 -5.79
C GLY A 82 -14.06 3.32 -5.57
N THR A 83 -14.41 2.09 -5.13
CA THR A 83 -15.78 1.63 -4.91
C THR A 83 -15.95 1.05 -3.51
N THR A 84 -17.19 0.83 -3.10
CA THR A 84 -17.56 0.25 -1.82
C THR A 84 -17.58 -1.29 -1.86
N PRO A 85 -17.52 -1.99 -0.73
CA PRO A 85 -17.48 -3.47 -0.67
C PRO A 85 -18.62 -4.17 -1.39
N ASP A 86 -19.83 -3.61 -1.39
CA ASP A 86 -20.99 -4.14 -2.12
C ASP A 86 -20.80 -4.14 -3.64
N ILE A 87 -19.99 -3.21 -4.15
CA ILE A 87 -19.64 -3.10 -5.57
C ILE A 87 -18.45 -3.98 -5.91
N HIS A 88 -17.33 -3.83 -5.18
CA HIS A 88 -16.10 -4.57 -5.53
C HIS A 88 -16.11 -6.03 -5.04
N GLY A 89 -17.02 -6.42 -4.16
CA GLY A 89 -17.27 -7.81 -3.78
C GLY A 89 -16.39 -8.36 -2.64
N ILE A 90 -15.33 -7.68 -2.24
CA ILE A 90 -14.48 -8.10 -1.11
C ILE A 90 -15.04 -7.48 0.17
N CYS A 91 -15.74 -8.27 0.97
CA CYS A 91 -16.47 -7.80 2.14
C CYS A 91 -15.90 -8.28 3.49
N GLY A 92 -14.79 -9.02 3.48
CA GLY A 92 -14.16 -9.56 4.69
C GLY A 92 -12.87 -10.31 4.38
N ASN A 93 -12.32 -10.93 5.41
CA ASN A 93 -11.22 -11.90 5.25
C ASN A 93 -11.76 -13.30 4.89
N PHE A 94 -13.00 -13.58 5.30
CA PHE A 94 -13.71 -14.83 5.09
C PHE A 94 -15.17 -14.55 4.76
N PHE A 95 -15.80 -15.48 4.07
CA PHE A 95 -17.26 -15.58 3.95
C PHE A 95 -17.68 -17.03 4.04
N PHE A 96 -18.94 -17.26 4.43
CA PHE A 96 -19.52 -18.59 4.35
C PHE A 96 -19.99 -18.83 2.92
N ASN A 97 -19.38 -19.83 2.25
CA ASN A 97 -19.81 -20.24 0.91
C ASN A 97 -20.95 -21.26 1.03
N PRO A 98 -22.19 -20.89 0.71
CA PRO A 98 -23.34 -21.79 0.86
C PRO A 98 -23.31 -22.95 -0.14
N GLU A 99 -22.65 -22.81 -1.29
CA GLU A 99 -22.54 -23.88 -2.30
C GLU A 99 -21.59 -24.99 -1.84
N GLU A 100 -20.52 -24.61 -1.14
CA GLU A 100 -19.54 -25.55 -0.60
C GLU A 100 -19.79 -25.93 0.86
N GLY A 101 -20.71 -25.23 1.54
CA GLY A 101 -21.05 -25.46 2.94
C GLY A 101 -19.92 -25.18 3.93
N LYS A 102 -18.96 -24.30 3.57
CA LYS A 102 -17.77 -24.01 4.39
C LYS A 102 -17.37 -22.54 4.37
N GLU A 103 -16.52 -22.16 5.34
CA GLU A 103 -15.85 -20.86 5.33
C GLU A 103 -14.77 -20.82 4.22
N THR A 104 -14.79 -19.76 3.45
CA THR A 104 -13.86 -19.52 2.34
C THR A 104 -13.11 -18.21 2.54
N LEU A 105 -11.79 -18.24 2.35
CA LEU A 105 -10.93 -17.07 2.41
C LEU A 105 -11.20 -16.12 1.23
N MET A 106 -11.41 -14.82 1.50
CA MET A 106 -11.58 -13.78 0.49
C MET A 106 -10.22 -13.20 0.06
N ASN A 107 -9.32 -14.05 -0.40
CA ASN A 107 -7.98 -13.67 -0.89
C ASN A 107 -7.72 -14.10 -2.33
N ASP A 108 -8.73 -14.66 -3.00
CA ASP A 108 -8.69 -15.00 -4.42
C ASP A 108 -9.21 -13.83 -5.24
N ASP A 109 -8.52 -13.50 -6.32
CA ASP A 109 -8.86 -12.39 -7.20
C ASP A 109 -10.14 -12.60 -8.00
N SER A 110 -10.64 -13.84 -8.09
CA SER A 110 -11.93 -14.16 -8.70
C SER A 110 -13.12 -13.52 -7.97
N PHE A 111 -12.97 -13.24 -6.66
CA PHE A 111 -14.02 -12.56 -5.88
C PHE A 111 -14.09 -11.05 -6.15
N LEU A 112 -13.05 -10.46 -6.71
CA LEU A 112 -13.07 -9.04 -7.07
C LEU A 112 -13.90 -8.84 -8.35
N ARG A 113 -14.98 -8.08 -8.26
CA ARG A 113 -16.01 -7.93 -9.31
C ARG A 113 -15.76 -6.78 -10.27
N VAL A 114 -14.84 -5.88 -9.93
CA VAL A 114 -14.54 -4.66 -10.71
C VAL A 114 -13.05 -4.51 -10.96
N SER A 115 -12.68 -3.70 -11.93
CA SER A 115 -11.27 -3.44 -12.25
C SER A 115 -10.61 -2.57 -11.19
N THR A 116 -9.32 -2.81 -10.97
CA THR A 116 -8.47 -1.90 -10.20
C THR A 116 -8.02 -0.73 -11.07
N ILE A 117 -7.62 0.38 -10.44
CA ILE A 117 -6.96 1.49 -11.15
C ILE A 117 -5.71 1.01 -11.90
N PHE A 118 -5.00 0.03 -11.35
CA PHE A 118 -3.78 -0.53 -11.96
C PHE A 118 -4.08 -1.21 -13.29
N GLU A 119 -5.08 -2.10 -13.33
CA GLU A 119 -5.51 -2.79 -14.55
C GLU A 119 -5.88 -1.79 -15.66
N VAL A 120 -6.68 -0.79 -15.33
CA VAL A 120 -7.17 0.17 -16.32
C VAL A 120 -6.05 1.08 -16.82
N PHE A 121 -5.16 1.53 -15.94
CA PHE A 121 -4.01 2.36 -16.32
C PHE A 121 -2.97 1.56 -17.12
N GLU A 122 -2.70 0.30 -16.74
CA GLU A 122 -1.82 -0.58 -17.52
C GLU A 122 -2.37 -0.78 -18.95
N ASN A 123 -3.66 -1.08 -19.08
CA ASN A 123 -4.32 -1.23 -20.37
C ASN A 123 -4.26 0.06 -21.22
N ALA A 124 -4.18 1.22 -20.59
CA ALA A 124 -3.97 2.51 -21.24
C ALA A 124 -2.48 2.79 -21.57
N GLY A 125 -1.56 1.92 -21.16
CA GLY A 125 -0.12 1.99 -21.45
C GLY A 125 0.73 2.60 -20.33
N ALA A 126 0.22 2.73 -19.12
CA ALA A 126 1.02 3.16 -17.97
C ALA A 126 1.98 2.06 -17.51
N LYS A 127 3.16 2.47 -17.07
CA LYS A 127 4.12 1.61 -16.39
C LYS A 127 3.82 1.58 -14.90
N ILE A 128 3.49 0.40 -14.39
CA ILE A 128 2.97 0.21 -13.04
C ILE A 128 3.84 -0.74 -12.23
N ALA A 129 4.04 -0.42 -10.96
CA ALA A 129 4.58 -1.34 -9.96
C ALA A 129 3.62 -1.46 -8.77
N VAL A 130 3.31 -2.68 -8.37
CA VAL A 130 2.53 -3.01 -7.18
C VAL A 130 3.38 -3.89 -6.29
N ILE A 131 3.81 -3.35 -5.15
CA ILE A 131 4.71 -4.05 -4.23
C ILE A 131 4.05 -4.10 -2.85
N THR A 132 3.83 -5.30 -2.35
CA THR A 132 3.17 -5.51 -1.07
C THR A 132 4.11 -6.18 -0.07
N ALA A 133 3.86 -5.97 1.20
CA ALA A 133 4.55 -6.74 2.24
C ALA A 133 4.07 -8.20 2.21
N LYS A 134 2.76 -8.45 2.05
CA LYS A 134 2.13 -9.78 2.12
C LYS A 134 1.68 -10.31 0.77
N GLU A 135 1.93 -11.60 0.55
CA GLU A 135 1.57 -12.29 -0.70
C GLU A 135 0.06 -12.38 -0.95
N LYS A 136 -0.74 -12.54 0.11
CA LYS A 136 -2.21 -12.64 -0.01
C LYS A 136 -2.81 -11.39 -0.65
N LEU A 137 -2.38 -10.22 -0.21
CA LEU A 137 -2.86 -8.95 -0.75
C LEU A 137 -2.35 -8.71 -2.18
N ARG A 138 -1.10 -9.12 -2.48
CA ARG A 138 -0.53 -9.03 -3.82
C ARG A 138 -1.43 -9.69 -4.88
N LYS A 139 -1.98 -10.87 -4.58
CA LYS A 139 -2.86 -11.58 -5.52
C LYS A 139 -4.09 -10.76 -5.89
N LEU A 140 -4.76 -10.15 -4.90
CA LEU A 140 -5.92 -9.30 -5.14
C LEU A 140 -5.56 -8.04 -5.94
N LEU A 141 -4.48 -7.35 -5.55
CA LEU A 141 -4.03 -6.11 -6.21
C LEU A 141 -3.51 -6.37 -7.63
N GLY A 142 -2.93 -7.56 -7.86
CA GLY A 142 -2.37 -7.97 -9.14
C GLY A 142 -3.38 -8.53 -10.15
N LYS A 143 -4.68 -8.51 -9.83
CA LYS A 143 -5.70 -9.02 -10.74
C LYS A 143 -5.59 -8.38 -12.12
N ASN A 144 -5.56 -9.23 -13.17
CA ASN A 144 -5.50 -8.87 -14.58
C ASN A 144 -4.26 -8.07 -15.02
N LEU A 145 -3.27 -7.85 -14.16
CA LEU A 145 -1.99 -7.24 -14.54
C LEU A 145 -1.17 -8.20 -15.40
N LYS A 146 -0.58 -7.68 -16.48
CA LYS A 146 0.17 -8.46 -17.48
C LYS A 146 1.62 -8.01 -17.60
N GLU A 147 1.85 -6.70 -17.62
CA GLU A 147 3.16 -6.09 -17.83
C GLU A 147 3.67 -5.33 -16.59
N ALA A 148 2.81 -5.13 -15.59
CA ALA A 148 3.18 -4.46 -14.36
C ALA A 148 4.18 -5.29 -13.53
N ILE A 149 5.13 -4.61 -12.91
CA ILE A 149 5.92 -5.20 -11.83
C ILE A 149 4.98 -5.47 -10.65
N CYS A 150 4.82 -6.74 -10.25
CA CYS A 150 3.91 -7.10 -9.18
C CYS A 150 4.47 -8.22 -8.32
N PHE A 151 4.91 -7.92 -7.10
CA PHE A 151 5.45 -8.92 -6.17
C PHE A 151 5.23 -8.54 -4.71
N SER A 152 5.53 -9.49 -3.81
CA SER A 152 5.53 -9.26 -2.36
C SER A 152 6.93 -9.43 -1.78
N SER A 153 7.27 -8.67 -0.74
CA SER A 153 8.51 -8.87 0.00
C SER A 153 8.53 -10.20 0.75
N GLU A 154 7.37 -10.73 1.15
CA GLU A 154 7.23 -12.07 1.75
C GLU A 154 7.74 -13.19 0.83
N LYS A 155 7.70 -13.00 -0.48
CA LYS A 155 8.10 -13.96 -1.51
C LYS A 155 9.18 -13.43 -2.44
N ALA A 156 10.02 -12.52 -1.94
CA ALA A 156 11.05 -11.87 -2.74
C ALA A 156 12.13 -12.85 -3.29
N ASP A 157 12.30 -14.00 -2.66
CA ASP A 157 13.23 -15.05 -3.05
C ASP A 157 12.79 -15.85 -4.28
N VAL A 158 11.50 -15.87 -4.58
CA VAL A 158 10.92 -16.62 -5.72
C VAL A 158 10.40 -15.74 -6.85
N VAL A 159 10.64 -14.43 -6.76
CA VAL A 159 10.27 -13.45 -7.79
C VAL A 159 11.01 -13.75 -9.08
N ASN A 160 10.26 -13.79 -10.18
CA ASN A 160 10.79 -14.10 -11.49
C ASN A 160 10.19 -13.22 -12.59
N LEU A 161 10.91 -13.10 -13.70
CA LEU A 161 10.54 -12.19 -14.80
C LEU A 161 9.21 -12.56 -15.47
N LYS A 162 8.89 -13.86 -15.53
CA LYS A 162 7.66 -14.35 -16.19
C LYS A 162 6.40 -13.91 -15.44
N ASP A 163 6.40 -14.09 -14.11
CA ASP A 163 5.21 -13.94 -13.29
C ASP A 163 5.11 -12.55 -12.63
N ASN A 164 6.27 -11.90 -12.42
CA ASN A 164 6.36 -10.65 -11.66
C ASN A 164 6.90 -9.47 -12.46
N ARG A 165 7.33 -9.68 -13.71
CA ARG A 165 7.98 -8.69 -14.61
C ARG A 165 9.26 -8.07 -14.04
N ILE A 166 9.83 -8.71 -13.03
CA ILE A 166 11.11 -8.38 -12.41
C ILE A 166 11.75 -9.66 -11.87
N GLU A 167 13.06 -9.70 -11.73
CA GLU A 167 13.81 -10.79 -11.15
C GLU A 167 14.95 -10.29 -10.26
N ASN A 168 15.55 -11.16 -9.47
CA ASN A 168 16.71 -10.87 -8.62
C ASN A 168 16.49 -9.68 -7.70
N VAL A 169 15.27 -9.55 -7.13
CA VAL A 169 14.92 -8.38 -6.30
C VAL A 169 15.71 -8.31 -4.99
N LEU A 170 16.20 -9.45 -4.45
CA LEU A 170 17.09 -9.45 -3.29
C LEU A 170 18.42 -8.76 -3.62
N ASP A 171 19.01 -9.09 -4.77
CA ASP A 171 20.25 -8.46 -5.25
C ASP A 171 20.01 -6.99 -5.61
N LEU A 172 18.86 -6.69 -6.24
CA LEU A 172 18.47 -5.33 -6.59
C LEU A 172 18.45 -4.42 -5.35
N VAL A 173 17.88 -4.91 -4.26
CA VAL A 173 17.73 -4.17 -3.00
C VAL A 173 18.99 -4.27 -2.14
N ASN A 174 19.85 -5.25 -2.42
CA ASN A 174 21.03 -5.62 -1.62
C ASN A 174 20.65 -5.87 -0.14
N LYS A 175 19.56 -6.62 0.06
CA LYS A 175 19.05 -7.02 1.38
C LYS A 175 18.70 -8.52 1.36
N PRO A 176 18.84 -9.21 2.49
CA PRO A 176 18.36 -10.59 2.60
C PRO A 176 16.83 -10.65 2.51
N LEU A 177 16.30 -11.85 2.32
CA LEU A 177 14.86 -12.09 2.43
C LEU A 177 14.38 -11.66 3.83
N PRO A 178 13.42 -10.74 3.94
CA PRO A 178 12.96 -10.29 5.24
C PRO A 178 12.10 -11.35 5.93
N GLU A 179 12.20 -11.39 7.26
CA GLU A 179 11.32 -12.24 8.05
C GLU A 179 9.87 -11.72 8.01
N VAL A 180 8.92 -12.65 7.93
CA VAL A 180 7.49 -12.34 7.79
C VAL A 180 6.94 -11.50 8.95
N TYR A 181 7.47 -11.69 10.15
CA TYR A 181 7.09 -10.97 11.36
C TYR A 181 8.18 -10.00 11.82
N SER A 182 8.58 -9.10 10.92
CA SER A 182 9.56 -8.05 11.19
C SER A 182 9.16 -6.73 10.52
N SER A 183 9.77 -5.63 10.98
CA SER A 183 9.67 -4.32 10.32
C SER A 183 10.30 -4.33 8.92
N ASP A 184 11.28 -5.20 8.71
CA ASP A 184 12.05 -5.30 7.49
C ASP A 184 11.19 -5.73 6.30
N LEU A 185 10.10 -6.48 6.58
CA LEU A 185 9.13 -6.86 5.56
C LEU A 185 8.51 -5.62 4.87
N SER A 186 8.18 -4.59 5.65
CA SER A 186 7.67 -3.32 5.13
C SER A 186 8.78 -2.40 4.62
N GLU A 187 9.97 -2.40 5.24
CA GLU A 187 11.11 -1.62 4.72
C GLU A 187 11.52 -2.08 3.33
N PHE A 188 11.51 -3.39 3.08
CA PHE A 188 11.90 -3.99 1.80
C PHE A 188 11.09 -3.41 0.62
N ILE A 189 9.77 -3.19 0.77
CA ILE A 189 8.96 -2.62 -0.32
C ILE A 189 9.39 -1.20 -0.70
N PHE A 190 9.77 -0.38 0.29
CA PHE A 190 10.27 0.97 0.03
C PHE A 190 11.62 0.95 -0.66
N ALA A 191 12.54 0.11 -0.18
CA ALA A 191 13.85 -0.06 -0.77
C ALA A 191 13.75 -0.55 -2.22
N ALA A 192 12.92 -1.53 -2.49
CA ALA A 192 12.68 -2.05 -3.84
C ALA A 192 12.09 -0.97 -4.76
N ALA A 193 11.10 -0.20 -4.30
CA ALA A 193 10.51 0.88 -5.09
C ALA A 193 11.55 1.95 -5.47
N VAL A 194 12.42 2.33 -4.53
CA VAL A 194 13.51 3.29 -4.81
C VAL A 194 14.42 2.78 -5.93
N GLU A 195 14.84 1.51 -5.86
CA GLU A 195 15.76 0.95 -6.88
C GLU A 195 15.07 0.74 -8.23
N ILE A 196 13.77 0.41 -8.26
CA ILE A 196 12.99 0.31 -9.49
C ILE A 196 12.87 1.69 -10.16
N ILE A 197 12.52 2.74 -9.41
CA ILE A 197 12.40 4.11 -9.94
C ILE A 197 13.73 4.63 -10.52
N LYS A 198 14.85 4.27 -9.90
CA LYS A 198 16.18 4.63 -10.43
C LYS A 198 16.51 3.93 -11.76
N LYS A 199 16.01 2.70 -11.95
CA LYS A 199 16.33 1.89 -13.13
C LYS A 199 15.42 2.17 -14.31
N GLU A 200 14.16 2.46 -14.05
CA GLU A 200 13.19 2.67 -15.11
C GLU A 200 12.12 3.72 -14.74
N LYS A 201 11.58 4.34 -15.78
CA LYS A 201 10.53 5.32 -15.60
C LYS A 201 9.21 4.62 -15.30
N MET A 202 8.68 4.81 -14.09
CA MET A 202 7.36 4.37 -13.68
C MET A 202 6.35 5.53 -13.76
N ASP A 203 5.09 5.22 -14.03
CA ASP A 203 3.99 6.19 -13.98
C ASP A 203 3.26 6.10 -12.64
N LEU A 204 2.98 4.89 -12.14
CA LEU A 204 2.27 4.67 -10.87
C LEU A 204 2.90 3.52 -10.09
N ILE A 205 3.19 3.76 -8.83
CA ILE A 205 3.74 2.77 -7.90
C ILE A 205 2.80 2.70 -6.68
N TYR A 206 2.35 1.49 -6.33
CA TYR A 206 1.57 1.24 -5.14
C TYR A 206 2.35 0.36 -4.17
N LEU A 207 2.49 0.84 -2.94
CA LEU A 207 3.21 0.15 -1.87
C LEU A 207 2.24 -0.12 -0.72
N SER A 208 2.15 -1.35 -0.23
CA SER A 208 1.32 -1.69 0.90
C SER A 208 2.15 -2.36 1.99
N THR A 209 2.21 -1.75 3.17
CA THR A 209 2.92 -2.28 4.34
C THR A 209 2.11 -3.39 5.02
N THR A 210 2.59 -3.88 6.15
CA THR A 210 1.83 -4.69 7.11
C THR A 210 1.68 -3.92 8.40
N ASP A 211 0.63 -4.21 9.16
CA ASP A 211 0.30 -3.68 10.47
C ASP A 211 1.09 -4.32 11.64
N TYR A 212 2.19 -5.03 11.32
CA TYR A 212 3.01 -5.71 12.34
C TYR A 212 3.46 -4.75 13.46
N ILE A 213 3.92 -3.57 13.07
CA ILE A 213 4.39 -2.54 14.03
C ILE A 213 3.23 -2.04 14.90
N GLN A 214 2.08 -1.79 14.29
CA GLN A 214 0.89 -1.29 14.96
C GLN A 214 0.34 -2.30 15.98
N HIS A 215 0.51 -3.61 15.71
CA HIS A 215 0.22 -4.68 16.66
C HIS A 215 1.17 -4.75 17.84
N LYS A 216 2.39 -4.23 17.71
CA LYS A 216 3.46 -4.33 18.73
C LYS A 216 3.67 -3.07 19.54
N SER A 217 3.34 -1.90 18.97
CA SER A 217 3.67 -0.61 19.57
C SER A 217 2.59 0.41 19.29
N ALA A 218 2.06 1.03 20.33
CA ALA A 218 1.17 2.17 20.22
C ALA A 218 1.88 3.41 19.62
N PRO A 219 1.13 4.41 19.14
CA PRO A 219 1.71 5.69 18.71
C PRO A 219 2.63 6.28 19.78
N GLY A 220 3.85 6.70 19.38
CA GLY A 220 4.85 7.25 20.29
C GLY A 220 5.74 6.22 21.00
N GLY A 221 5.42 4.93 20.93
CA GLY A 221 6.30 3.88 21.42
C GLY A 221 7.56 3.76 20.55
N LYS A 222 8.65 3.25 21.15
CA LYS A 222 9.96 3.20 20.49
C LYS A 222 9.91 2.50 19.13
N LEU A 223 9.32 1.32 19.06
CA LEU A 223 9.25 0.52 17.84
C LEU A 223 8.44 1.23 16.74
N ALA A 224 7.33 1.89 17.11
CA ALA A 224 6.55 2.71 16.17
C ALA A 224 7.38 3.90 15.69
N ASN A 225 8.02 4.63 16.59
CA ASN A 225 8.85 5.79 16.22
C ASN A 225 10.01 5.41 15.29
N ASP A 226 10.69 4.29 15.55
CA ASP A 226 11.77 3.77 14.70
C ASP A 226 11.24 3.45 13.28
N PHE A 227 10.07 2.84 13.17
CA PHE A 227 9.42 2.54 11.89
C PHE A 227 9.05 3.81 11.11
N TYR A 228 8.41 4.78 11.75
CA TYR A 228 8.01 6.02 11.10
C TYR A 228 9.21 6.92 10.77
N TYR A 229 10.31 6.83 11.53
CA TYR A 229 11.58 7.46 11.18
C TYR A 229 12.19 6.84 9.90
N MET A 230 12.22 5.52 9.82
CA MET A 230 12.64 4.80 8.60
C MET A 230 11.77 5.20 7.40
N LEU A 231 10.44 5.18 7.55
CA LEU A 231 9.51 5.62 6.51
C LEU A 231 9.80 7.04 6.03
N ASP A 232 10.01 7.98 6.94
CA ASP A 232 10.32 9.39 6.62
C ASP A 232 11.56 9.53 5.74
N GLY A 233 12.57 8.72 6.00
CA GLY A 233 13.77 8.64 5.17
C GLY A 233 13.48 8.15 3.74
N TYR A 234 12.57 7.22 3.55
CA TYR A 234 12.15 6.78 2.21
C TYR A 234 11.26 7.80 1.50
N LEU A 235 10.39 8.51 2.23
CA LEU A 235 9.60 9.60 1.67
C LEU A 235 10.49 10.71 1.11
N SER A 236 11.57 11.07 1.84
CA SER A 236 12.57 12.02 1.35
C SER A 236 13.23 11.54 0.06
N LYS A 237 13.61 10.25 -0.01
CA LYS A 237 14.23 9.67 -1.23
C LYS A 237 13.26 9.69 -2.42
N PHE A 238 11.98 9.35 -2.23
CA PHE A 238 11.00 9.45 -3.31
C PHE A 238 10.83 10.89 -3.79
N TYR A 239 10.80 11.85 -2.87
CA TYR A 239 10.72 13.26 -3.22
C TYR A 239 11.95 13.73 -4.01
N GLU A 240 13.15 13.34 -3.60
CA GLU A 240 14.42 13.64 -4.31
C GLU A 240 14.46 13.02 -5.70
N LEU A 241 13.82 11.85 -5.90
CA LEU A 241 13.64 11.21 -7.20
C LEU A 241 12.56 11.87 -8.08
N GLY A 242 11.93 12.95 -7.60
CA GLY A 242 10.94 13.73 -8.33
C GLY A 242 9.54 13.11 -8.32
N CYS A 243 9.25 12.19 -7.42
CA CYS A 243 7.95 11.56 -7.30
C CYS A 243 6.91 12.49 -6.66
N GLU A 244 5.66 12.35 -7.09
CA GLU A 244 4.50 12.73 -6.28
C GLU A 244 4.21 11.62 -5.28
N ILE A 245 3.96 11.99 -4.01
CA ILE A 245 3.79 11.03 -2.93
C ILE A 245 2.40 11.19 -2.33
N SER A 246 1.68 10.09 -2.20
CA SER A 246 0.41 10.01 -1.48
C SER A 246 0.50 8.95 -0.40
N LEU A 247 0.10 9.29 0.82
CA LEU A 247 -0.04 8.36 1.93
C LEU A 247 -1.52 8.12 2.20
N THR A 248 -1.88 6.87 2.45
CA THR A 248 -3.20 6.48 2.94
C THR A 248 -3.05 5.37 3.97
N ALA A 249 -4.11 5.08 4.69
CA ALA A 249 -4.24 3.88 5.51
C ALA A 249 -5.51 3.15 5.11
N ASP A 250 -5.51 1.84 5.22
CA ASP A 250 -6.68 0.99 4.99
C ASP A 250 -7.61 0.97 6.20
N HIS A 251 -7.06 1.05 7.40
CA HIS A 251 -7.76 1.27 8.66
C HIS A 251 -6.81 1.87 9.69
N GLY A 252 -7.34 2.25 10.86
CA GLY A 252 -6.57 2.66 12.00
C GLY A 252 -6.35 1.52 13.00
N MET A 253 -5.43 1.73 13.93
CA MET A 253 -5.20 0.85 15.08
C MET A 253 -4.72 1.69 16.26
N LYS A 254 -5.36 1.50 17.41
CA LYS A 254 -4.99 2.17 18.67
C LYS A 254 -4.18 1.24 19.56
N GLY A 255 -3.59 1.80 20.62
CA GLY A 255 -3.00 0.97 21.69
C GLY A 255 -4.04 0.01 22.26
N LYS A 256 -3.63 -1.22 22.52
CA LYS A 256 -4.52 -2.27 23.10
C LYS A 256 -4.93 -1.97 24.53
N THR A 257 -4.15 -1.16 25.22
CA THR A 257 -4.40 -0.73 26.60
C THR A 257 -4.38 0.78 26.68
N ASN A 258 -5.17 1.31 27.58
CA ASN A 258 -5.14 2.71 28.01
C ASN A 258 -3.91 2.97 28.91
N GLU A 259 -3.63 4.23 29.23
CA GLU A 259 -2.51 4.62 30.09
C GLU A 259 -2.60 4.02 31.52
N ASP A 260 -3.81 3.77 32.01
CA ASP A 260 -4.10 3.13 33.29
C ASP A 260 -4.00 1.59 33.27
N GLY A 261 -3.63 0.98 32.12
CA GLY A 261 -3.52 -0.45 31.93
C GLY A 261 -4.84 -1.17 31.64
N SER A 262 -5.98 -0.48 31.62
CA SER A 262 -7.26 -1.05 31.19
C SER A 262 -7.29 -1.35 29.69
N LEU A 263 -8.15 -2.28 29.27
CA LEU A 263 -8.33 -2.54 27.84
C LEU A 263 -8.94 -1.32 27.11
N ASN A 264 -8.39 -1.00 25.96
CA ASN A 264 -8.91 0.02 25.06
C ASN A 264 -9.89 -0.66 24.10
N LEU A 265 -11.16 -0.68 24.46
CA LEU A 265 -12.26 -1.31 23.73
C LEU A 265 -12.91 -0.34 22.72
#